data_c1c0a47c5a50d5b330fc6dd54e598595
#
_entry.id   c1c0a47c5a50d5b330fc6dd54e598595
#
_cell.length_a   1.000
_cell.length_b   1.000
_cell.length_c   1.000
_cell.angle_alpha   90.00
_cell.angle_beta   90.00
_cell.angle_gamma   90.00
#
_symmetry.space_group_name_H-M   'P 1'
#
loop_
_entity.id
_entity.type
_entity.pdbx_description
1 polymer ?
#
loop_
_entity_poly.entity_id
_entity_poly.type
_entity_poly.pdbx_seq_one_letter_code
_entity_poly.pdbx_strand_id
1 'polypeptide(L)'
;LYARPVADATDEGWMRAAIAAAADVRATAHPNPWVGCTIVADGELVATGATRPPGQAHAEVAALEAAGERARGATAYVTLEPCSHTGRTPPCADALVDAGVTRVVVAVLDPDPRVRGAGVARLRRAGITVDVGCAAELVEHQLAAYLHQRRTGRPYVVLKLAATLDGRTAAPDRTSQWITGPVARADAHRLRAESDSIVVGAGTVRDDDPTLTTRDADGPDPERIVLGRAPEGARVRPCTEWDGPVEALLDELGDRGHVQVLFEGGATVAGALHRAGLVDRYVVYLAPALLGGDDAPGLFRGPGAATIADAWRGRIESVTNLGDDLRIDLLPHPRSTTEGTP
;
A
#
# COMPACT_ATOMS: atom_id res chain seq x y z
N LEU A 1 0.45 -21.01 4.17
CA LEU A 1 -0.99 -21.31 4.16
C LEU A 1 -1.61 -20.72 5.42
N TYR A 2 -1.96 -19.41 5.38
CA TYR A 2 -2.80 -18.82 6.41
C TYR A 2 -4.21 -19.39 6.21
N ALA A 3 -4.72 -20.10 7.21
CA ALA A 3 -6.13 -20.48 7.25
C ALA A 3 -6.94 -19.16 7.17
N ARG A 4 -7.86 -19.05 6.19
CA ARG A 4 -8.83 -17.93 6.17
C ARG A 4 -9.55 -17.95 7.51
N PRO A 5 -9.55 -16.83 8.27
CA PRO A 5 -10.32 -16.77 9.51
C PRO A 5 -11.78 -17.05 9.15
N VAL A 6 -12.39 -17.97 9.87
CA VAL A 6 -13.85 -18.16 9.83
C VAL A 6 -14.42 -16.84 10.37
N ALA A 7 -15.16 -16.11 9.56
CA ALA A 7 -15.80 -14.87 9.99
C ALA A 7 -16.73 -15.23 11.15
N ASP A 8 -16.56 -14.56 12.30
CA ASP A 8 -17.56 -14.61 13.35
C ASP A 8 -18.86 -13.96 12.80
N ALA A 9 -20.01 -14.34 13.34
CA ALA A 9 -21.32 -13.86 12.84
C ALA A 9 -21.61 -12.41 13.28
N THR A 10 -20.60 -11.54 13.29
CA THR A 10 -20.67 -10.13 13.63
C THR A 10 -20.37 -9.26 12.42
N ASP A 11 -20.83 -7.99 12.43
CA ASP A 11 -20.51 -7.02 11.38
C ASP A 11 -19.00 -6.90 11.15
N GLU A 12 -18.20 -6.94 12.22
CA GLU A 12 -16.75 -6.88 12.13
C GLU A 12 -16.17 -8.14 11.48
N GLY A 13 -16.70 -9.32 11.79
CA GLY A 13 -16.27 -10.58 11.18
C GLY A 13 -16.51 -10.59 9.67
N TRP A 14 -17.69 -10.12 9.22
CA TRP A 14 -18.00 -10.02 7.79
C TRP A 14 -17.14 -8.96 7.09
N MET A 15 -16.88 -7.82 7.76
CA MET A 15 -15.96 -6.81 7.22
C MET A 15 -14.53 -7.34 7.10
N ARG A 16 -14.05 -8.14 8.07
CA ARG A 16 -12.74 -8.79 7.99
C ARG A 16 -12.63 -9.75 6.80
N ALA A 17 -13.72 -10.45 6.44
CA ALA A 17 -13.75 -11.26 5.22
C ALA A 17 -13.63 -10.40 3.95
N ALA A 18 -14.28 -9.23 3.90
CA ALA A 18 -14.13 -8.28 2.81
C ALA A 18 -12.68 -7.72 2.74
N ILE A 19 -12.08 -7.37 3.89
CA ILE A 19 -10.68 -6.93 3.99
C ILE A 19 -9.71 -8.00 3.44
N ALA A 20 -9.94 -9.27 3.78
CA ALA A 20 -9.11 -10.37 3.28
C ALA A 20 -9.21 -10.51 1.76
N ALA A 21 -10.42 -10.41 1.19
CA ALA A 21 -10.61 -10.44 -0.26
C ALA A 21 -9.92 -9.26 -0.99
N ALA A 22 -9.96 -8.08 -0.39
CA ALA A 22 -9.26 -6.90 -0.93
C ALA A 22 -7.74 -7.08 -0.95
N ALA A 23 -7.15 -7.74 0.06
CA ALA A 23 -5.70 -7.96 0.14
C ALA A 23 -5.17 -8.77 -1.05
N ASP A 24 -5.94 -9.74 -1.54
CA ASP A 24 -5.54 -10.64 -2.64
C ASP A 24 -5.41 -9.92 -3.99
N VAL A 25 -6.03 -8.73 -4.15
CA VAL A 25 -6.09 -8.00 -5.44
C VAL A 25 -5.28 -6.71 -5.45
N ARG A 26 -4.53 -6.41 -4.40
CA ARG A 26 -3.80 -5.15 -4.25
C ARG A 26 -2.89 -4.85 -5.45
N ALA A 27 -2.12 -5.82 -5.90
CA ALA A 27 -1.19 -5.65 -7.01
C ALA A 27 -1.86 -5.54 -8.39
N THR A 28 -3.12 -5.99 -8.54
CA THR A 28 -3.82 -6.06 -9.84
C THR A 28 -4.95 -5.05 -9.99
N ALA A 29 -5.43 -4.45 -8.89
CA ALA A 29 -6.53 -3.48 -8.91
C ALA A 29 -6.11 -2.09 -9.43
N HIS A 30 -4.82 -1.73 -9.30
CA HIS A 30 -4.30 -0.42 -9.69
C HIS A 30 -4.71 0.00 -11.11
N PRO A 31 -5.10 1.28 -11.36
CA PRO A 31 -5.12 2.44 -10.46
C PRO A 31 -6.38 2.56 -9.58
N ASN A 32 -7.27 1.55 -9.59
CA ASN A 32 -8.43 1.52 -8.71
C ASN A 32 -8.01 1.13 -7.28
N PRO A 33 -8.73 1.59 -6.25
CA PRO A 33 -8.52 1.08 -4.90
C PRO A 33 -8.86 -0.42 -4.84
N TRP A 34 -8.09 -1.17 -4.07
CA TRP A 34 -8.33 -2.59 -3.81
C TRP A 34 -9.39 -2.76 -2.74
N VAL A 35 -10.64 -2.77 -3.17
CA VAL A 35 -11.82 -2.88 -2.33
C VAL A 35 -12.27 -4.33 -2.25
N GLY A 36 -12.83 -4.71 -1.10
CA GLY A 36 -13.50 -5.97 -0.90
C GLY A 36 -14.97 -5.77 -0.52
N CYS A 37 -15.81 -6.70 -0.92
CA CYS A 37 -17.21 -6.72 -0.58
C CYS A 37 -17.66 -8.13 -0.19
N THR A 38 -18.44 -8.27 0.88
CA THR A 38 -19.13 -9.52 1.22
C THR A 38 -20.65 -9.30 1.24
N ILE A 39 -21.40 -10.28 0.74
CA ILE A 39 -22.86 -10.33 0.79
C ILE A 39 -23.26 -11.38 1.81
N VAL A 40 -24.10 -10.99 2.76
CA VAL A 40 -24.56 -11.83 3.87
C VAL A 40 -26.08 -11.84 3.90
N ALA A 41 -26.71 -13.02 3.85
CA ALA A 41 -28.13 -13.22 3.98
C ALA A 41 -28.42 -14.27 5.07
N ASP A 42 -29.41 -14.03 5.89
CA ASP A 42 -29.84 -14.94 6.98
C ASP A 42 -28.71 -15.34 7.94
N GLY A 43 -27.72 -14.44 8.14
CA GLY A 43 -26.54 -14.71 8.99
C GLY A 43 -25.49 -15.61 8.34
N GLU A 44 -25.57 -15.88 7.05
CA GLU A 44 -24.62 -16.68 6.30
C GLU A 44 -23.89 -15.87 5.23
N LEU A 45 -22.59 -16.13 5.02
CA LEU A 45 -21.82 -15.57 3.92
C LEU A 45 -22.29 -16.16 2.59
N VAL A 46 -22.93 -15.35 1.76
CA VAL A 46 -23.44 -15.76 0.43
C VAL A 46 -22.37 -15.66 -0.63
N ALA A 47 -21.66 -14.53 -0.66
CA ALA A 47 -20.66 -14.26 -1.68
C ALA A 47 -19.58 -13.28 -1.18
N THR A 48 -18.43 -13.34 -1.82
CA THR A 48 -17.32 -12.39 -1.63
C THR A 48 -16.85 -11.91 -2.99
N GLY A 49 -16.61 -10.61 -3.11
CA GLY A 49 -16.05 -9.96 -4.29
C GLY A 49 -14.89 -9.05 -3.93
N ALA A 50 -14.02 -8.83 -4.90
CA ALA A 50 -12.93 -7.88 -4.81
C ALA A 50 -12.79 -7.10 -6.12
N THR A 51 -12.16 -5.92 -6.07
CA THR A 51 -11.92 -5.09 -7.25
C THR A 51 -11.16 -5.90 -8.32
N ARG A 52 -11.74 -6.02 -9.50
CA ARG A 52 -11.08 -6.65 -10.66
C ARG A 52 -10.16 -5.64 -11.38
N PRO A 53 -9.29 -6.08 -12.27
CA PRO A 53 -8.44 -5.20 -13.07
C PRO A 53 -9.19 -4.03 -13.72
N PRO A 54 -8.50 -2.92 -14.03
CA PRO A 54 -9.13 -1.69 -14.55
C PRO A 54 -10.06 -1.92 -15.73
N GLY A 55 -11.26 -1.34 -15.67
CA GLY A 55 -12.30 -1.48 -16.68
C GLY A 55 -13.24 -2.68 -16.46
N GLN A 56 -12.97 -3.51 -15.47
CA GLN A 56 -13.83 -4.61 -15.03
C GLN A 56 -14.63 -4.26 -13.77
N ALA A 57 -15.34 -5.23 -13.20
CA ALA A 57 -16.22 -5.06 -12.06
C ALA A 57 -15.49 -4.58 -10.80
N HIS A 58 -16.10 -3.63 -10.08
CA HIS A 58 -15.71 -3.30 -8.71
C HIS A 58 -16.16 -4.41 -7.76
N ALA A 59 -15.68 -4.36 -6.51
CA ALA A 59 -15.90 -5.39 -5.51
C ALA A 59 -17.39 -5.70 -5.27
N GLU A 60 -18.22 -4.65 -5.20
CA GLU A 60 -19.66 -4.76 -4.98
C GLU A 60 -20.34 -5.52 -6.11
N VAL A 61 -20.04 -5.13 -7.36
CA VAL A 61 -20.60 -5.78 -8.54
C VAL A 61 -20.13 -7.23 -8.62
N ALA A 62 -18.84 -7.50 -8.36
CA ALA A 62 -18.31 -8.86 -8.34
C ALA A 62 -18.98 -9.74 -7.27
N ALA A 63 -19.25 -9.19 -6.09
CA ALA A 63 -19.96 -9.89 -5.02
C ALA A 63 -21.43 -10.13 -5.37
N LEU A 64 -22.10 -9.14 -5.97
CA LEU A 64 -23.51 -9.25 -6.41
C LEU A 64 -23.67 -10.28 -7.53
N GLU A 65 -22.76 -10.29 -8.52
CA GLU A 65 -22.74 -11.32 -9.58
C GLU A 65 -22.64 -12.73 -9.00
N ALA A 66 -21.79 -12.92 -7.98
CA ALA A 66 -21.60 -14.21 -7.33
C ALA A 66 -22.79 -14.60 -6.41
N ALA A 67 -23.46 -13.62 -5.81
CA ALA A 67 -24.60 -13.84 -4.93
C ALA A 67 -25.89 -14.19 -5.72
N GLY A 68 -26.05 -13.59 -6.91
CA GLY A 68 -27.27 -13.70 -7.71
C GLY A 68 -28.51 -13.26 -6.93
N GLU A 69 -29.60 -13.98 -7.06
CA GLU A 69 -30.88 -13.68 -6.39
C GLU A 69 -30.80 -13.67 -4.84
N ARG A 70 -29.79 -14.29 -4.25
CA ARG A 70 -29.56 -14.29 -2.81
C ARG A 70 -29.09 -12.92 -2.27
N ALA A 71 -28.75 -11.97 -3.14
CA ALA A 71 -28.44 -10.60 -2.75
C ALA A 71 -29.69 -9.82 -2.30
N ARG A 72 -30.89 -10.25 -2.73
CA ARG A 72 -32.14 -9.59 -2.37
C ARG A 72 -32.43 -9.75 -0.89
N GLY A 73 -32.66 -8.62 -0.21
CA GLY A 73 -32.86 -8.59 1.24
C GLY A 73 -31.60 -8.73 2.08
N ALA A 74 -30.43 -8.98 1.46
CA ALA A 74 -29.17 -9.20 2.13
C ALA A 74 -28.52 -7.92 2.69
N THR A 75 -27.45 -8.10 3.48
CA THR A 75 -26.55 -7.03 3.92
C THR A 75 -25.25 -7.13 3.11
N ALA A 76 -24.78 -6.00 2.57
CA ALA A 76 -23.46 -5.88 1.94
C ALA A 76 -22.47 -5.19 2.88
N TYR A 77 -21.27 -5.74 3.03
CA TYR A 77 -20.15 -5.14 3.77
C TYR A 77 -19.09 -4.73 2.78
N VAL A 78 -18.73 -3.46 2.75
CA VAL A 78 -17.81 -2.90 1.75
C VAL A 78 -16.71 -2.13 2.46
N THR A 79 -15.46 -2.41 2.08
CA THR A 79 -14.30 -1.77 2.74
C THR A 79 -14.18 -0.28 2.45
N LEU A 80 -14.64 0.19 1.28
CA LEU A 80 -14.65 1.60 0.89
C LEU A 80 -16.05 1.99 0.42
N GLU A 81 -16.41 3.25 0.59
CA GLU A 81 -17.68 3.80 0.14
C GLU A 81 -18.01 3.44 -1.32
N PRO A 82 -19.18 2.84 -1.62
CA PRO A 82 -19.61 2.54 -2.99
C PRO A 82 -19.65 3.79 -3.87
N CYS A 83 -19.06 3.73 -5.05
CA CYS A 83 -19.06 4.85 -5.96
C CYS A 83 -20.48 5.23 -6.43
N SER A 84 -20.69 6.56 -6.65
CA SER A 84 -21.99 7.14 -7.06
C SER A 84 -21.94 7.83 -8.42
N HIS A 85 -20.77 7.87 -9.06
CA HIS A 85 -20.57 8.47 -10.38
C HIS A 85 -20.34 7.38 -11.44
N THR A 86 -20.76 7.66 -12.66
CA THR A 86 -20.46 6.80 -13.81
C THR A 86 -19.02 7.07 -14.25
N GLY A 87 -18.16 6.07 -14.08
CA GLY A 87 -16.81 6.06 -14.58
C GLY A 87 -16.70 5.17 -15.83
N ARG A 88 -15.78 4.22 -15.82
CA ARG A 88 -15.69 3.15 -16.83
C ARG A 88 -16.79 2.10 -16.65
N THR A 89 -17.36 2.02 -15.45
CA THR A 89 -18.45 1.13 -15.05
C THR A 89 -19.60 1.96 -14.46
N PRO A 90 -20.85 1.45 -14.46
CA PRO A 90 -21.97 2.07 -13.73
C PRO A 90 -21.66 2.20 -12.23
N PRO A 91 -22.36 3.13 -11.52
CA PRO A 91 -22.16 3.32 -10.08
C PRO A 91 -22.48 2.07 -9.26
N CYS A 92 -21.59 1.69 -8.34
CA CYS A 92 -21.83 0.54 -7.46
C CYS A 92 -23.02 0.75 -6.52
N ALA A 93 -23.28 2.00 -6.11
CA ALA A 93 -24.46 2.32 -5.31
C ALA A 93 -25.76 1.94 -6.03
N ASP A 94 -25.82 2.12 -7.37
CA ASP A 94 -27.00 1.72 -8.17
C ASP A 94 -27.10 0.20 -8.26
N ALA A 95 -26.00 -0.50 -8.48
CA ALA A 95 -25.99 -1.95 -8.54
C ALA A 95 -26.50 -2.58 -7.23
N LEU A 96 -26.14 -2.02 -6.06
CA LEU A 96 -26.65 -2.46 -4.76
C LEU A 96 -28.16 -2.21 -4.61
N VAL A 97 -28.66 -1.06 -5.09
CA VAL A 97 -30.10 -0.74 -5.09
C VAL A 97 -30.86 -1.71 -6.00
N ASP A 98 -30.40 -1.91 -7.22
CA ASP A 98 -31.06 -2.77 -8.23
C ASP A 98 -31.09 -4.25 -7.79
N ALA A 99 -30.04 -4.70 -7.08
CA ALA A 99 -29.99 -6.03 -6.50
C ALA A 99 -30.96 -6.23 -5.32
N GLY A 100 -31.55 -5.15 -4.79
CA GLY A 100 -32.49 -5.19 -3.67
C GLY A 100 -31.83 -5.48 -2.32
N VAL A 101 -30.57 -5.06 -2.14
CA VAL A 101 -29.88 -5.08 -0.83
C VAL A 101 -30.63 -4.15 0.14
N THR A 102 -30.79 -4.55 1.39
CA THR A 102 -31.55 -3.77 2.39
C THR A 102 -30.67 -3.02 3.38
N ARG A 103 -29.42 -3.47 3.57
CA ARG A 103 -28.45 -2.85 4.46
C ARG A 103 -27.06 -2.85 3.80
N VAL A 104 -26.33 -1.74 3.96
CA VAL A 104 -24.93 -1.64 3.56
C VAL A 104 -24.09 -1.17 4.74
N VAL A 105 -23.03 -1.91 5.06
CA VAL A 105 -22.05 -1.55 6.08
C VAL A 105 -20.76 -1.13 5.37
N VAL A 106 -20.37 0.12 5.55
CA VAL A 106 -19.19 0.73 4.93
C VAL A 106 -18.11 0.92 5.99
N ALA A 107 -16.88 0.48 5.74
CA ALA A 107 -15.79 0.70 6.69
C ALA A 107 -15.32 2.16 6.66
N VAL A 108 -14.95 2.69 5.49
CA VAL A 108 -14.37 4.03 5.34
C VAL A 108 -15.06 4.79 4.21
N LEU A 109 -15.35 6.08 4.44
CA LEU A 109 -15.80 6.98 3.37
C LEU A 109 -14.64 7.28 2.40
N ASP A 110 -14.96 7.34 1.11
CA ASP A 110 -13.97 7.70 0.10
C ASP A 110 -13.62 9.20 0.20
N PRO A 111 -12.35 9.57 0.40
CA PRO A 111 -11.95 10.98 0.43
C PRO A 111 -11.97 11.67 -0.94
N ASP A 112 -12.11 10.91 -2.05
CA ASP A 112 -12.22 11.49 -3.40
C ASP A 112 -13.40 12.47 -3.45
N PRO A 113 -13.18 13.76 -3.80
CA PRO A 113 -14.25 14.76 -3.84
C PRO A 113 -15.46 14.37 -4.70
N ARG A 114 -15.27 13.48 -5.69
CA ARG A 114 -16.34 12.99 -6.57
C ARG A 114 -17.26 11.96 -5.89
N VAL A 115 -16.81 11.36 -4.79
CA VAL A 115 -17.53 10.32 -4.03
C VAL A 115 -17.97 10.84 -2.67
N ARG A 116 -17.07 11.18 -1.82
CA ARG A 116 -17.16 11.78 -0.48
C ARG A 116 -18.58 11.88 0.12
N GLY A 117 -19.16 10.77 0.53
CA GLY A 117 -20.50 10.68 1.12
C GLY A 117 -21.65 10.62 0.11
N ALA A 118 -21.41 10.79 -1.18
CA ALA A 118 -22.46 10.78 -2.20
C ALA A 118 -23.01 9.36 -2.44
N GLY A 119 -22.17 8.32 -2.34
CA GLY A 119 -22.58 6.93 -2.42
C GLY A 119 -23.51 6.55 -1.26
N VAL A 120 -23.09 6.86 -0.04
CA VAL A 120 -23.92 6.66 1.16
C VAL A 120 -25.24 7.41 1.07
N ALA A 121 -25.22 8.68 0.65
CA ALA A 121 -26.44 9.47 0.49
C ALA A 121 -27.39 8.90 -0.58
N ARG A 122 -26.84 8.32 -1.66
CA ARG A 122 -27.64 7.68 -2.72
C ARG A 122 -28.34 6.41 -2.21
N LEU A 123 -27.59 5.54 -1.50
CA LEU A 123 -28.15 4.33 -0.89
C LEU A 123 -29.28 4.67 0.11
N ARG A 124 -29.04 5.64 1.00
CA ARG A 124 -30.06 6.09 1.99
C ARG A 124 -31.30 6.66 1.32
N ARG A 125 -31.15 7.43 0.24
CA ARG A 125 -32.30 7.95 -0.54
C ARG A 125 -33.10 6.85 -1.21
N ALA A 126 -32.49 5.72 -1.53
CA ALA A 126 -33.17 4.53 -2.06
C ALA A 126 -33.83 3.66 -0.96
N GLY A 127 -33.76 4.08 0.31
CA GLY A 127 -34.35 3.35 1.44
C GLY A 127 -33.47 2.27 2.05
N ILE A 128 -32.17 2.19 1.64
CA ILE A 128 -31.22 1.24 2.20
C ILE A 128 -30.67 1.78 3.51
N THR A 129 -30.63 0.94 4.56
CA THR A 129 -29.96 1.26 5.83
C THR A 129 -28.44 1.28 5.59
N VAL A 130 -27.75 2.36 5.99
CA VAL A 130 -26.29 2.47 5.82
C VAL A 130 -25.61 2.81 7.13
N ASP A 131 -24.76 1.89 7.59
CA ASP A 131 -23.84 2.06 8.72
C ASP A 131 -22.43 2.36 8.21
N VAL A 132 -21.69 3.22 8.92
CA VAL A 132 -20.33 3.62 8.53
C VAL A 132 -19.40 3.50 9.73
N GLY A 133 -18.17 3.05 9.50
CA GLY A 133 -17.10 2.98 10.51
C GLY A 133 -16.79 1.59 11.03
N CYS A 134 -17.43 0.55 10.54
CA CYS A 134 -17.14 -0.83 10.95
C CYS A 134 -15.72 -1.25 10.52
N ALA A 135 -14.87 -1.61 11.48
CA ALA A 135 -13.46 -1.96 11.28
C ALA A 135 -12.64 -0.89 10.52
N ALA A 136 -12.98 0.39 10.68
CA ALA A 136 -12.42 1.51 9.94
C ALA A 136 -10.88 1.56 10.02
N GLU A 137 -10.28 1.39 11.21
CA GLU A 137 -8.82 1.43 11.41
C GLU A 137 -8.09 0.36 10.58
N LEU A 138 -8.67 -0.85 10.46
CA LEU A 138 -8.08 -1.93 9.66
C LEU A 138 -8.09 -1.59 8.17
N VAL A 139 -9.18 -0.99 7.69
CA VAL A 139 -9.33 -0.59 6.29
C VAL A 139 -8.49 0.65 5.98
N GLU A 140 -8.41 1.63 6.88
CA GLU A 140 -7.51 2.78 6.73
C GLU A 140 -6.05 2.33 6.60
N HIS A 141 -5.64 1.35 7.38
CA HIS A 141 -4.31 0.75 7.26
C HIS A 141 -4.16 0.02 5.90
N GLN A 142 -5.14 -0.80 5.51
CA GLN A 142 -5.09 -1.54 4.25
C GLN A 142 -5.04 -0.61 3.04
N LEU A 143 -5.87 0.44 3.01
CA LEU A 143 -5.97 1.41 1.92
C LEU A 143 -5.08 2.64 2.11
N ALA A 144 -4.10 2.61 3.04
CA ALA A 144 -3.30 3.78 3.42
C ALA A 144 -2.74 4.55 2.22
N ALA A 145 -2.18 3.85 1.23
CA ALA A 145 -1.62 4.48 0.04
C ALA A 145 -2.68 5.21 -0.79
N TYR A 146 -3.83 4.57 -1.04
CA TYR A 146 -4.94 5.19 -1.76
C TYR A 146 -5.48 6.42 -1.02
N LEU A 147 -5.78 6.25 0.27
CA LEU A 147 -6.33 7.33 1.09
C LEU A 147 -5.36 8.51 1.22
N HIS A 148 -4.05 8.24 1.35
CA HIS A 148 -3.01 9.26 1.36
C HIS A 148 -3.00 10.06 0.06
N GLN A 149 -2.91 9.38 -1.09
CA GLN A 149 -2.86 10.03 -2.39
C GLN A 149 -4.11 10.88 -2.65
N ARG A 150 -5.31 10.39 -2.32
CA ARG A 150 -6.56 11.16 -2.48
C ARG A 150 -6.66 12.36 -1.54
N ARG A 151 -6.03 12.32 -0.36
CA ARG A 151 -6.02 13.42 0.61
C ARG A 151 -4.94 14.47 0.31
N THR A 152 -3.78 14.06 -0.21
CA THR A 152 -2.59 14.92 -0.35
C THR A 152 -2.26 15.29 -1.79
N GLY A 153 -2.73 14.50 -2.78
CA GLY A 153 -2.31 14.59 -4.17
C GLY A 153 -0.95 13.93 -4.46
N ARG A 154 -0.20 13.49 -3.44
CA ARG A 154 1.11 12.83 -3.58
C ARG A 154 1.01 11.32 -3.37
N PRO A 155 1.87 10.51 -4.02
CA PRO A 155 1.93 9.09 -3.76
C PRO A 155 2.42 8.80 -2.33
N TYR A 156 1.98 7.69 -1.77
CA TYR A 156 2.45 7.15 -0.50
C TYR A 156 3.88 6.62 -0.64
N VAL A 157 4.79 7.14 0.16
CA VAL A 157 6.22 6.83 0.07
C VAL A 157 6.57 5.66 0.97
N VAL A 158 6.92 4.53 0.37
CA VAL A 158 7.47 3.36 1.05
C VAL A 158 8.99 3.34 0.89
N LEU A 159 9.73 3.40 1.99
CA LEU A 159 11.18 3.21 1.99
C LEU A 159 11.51 1.79 2.44
N LYS A 160 11.98 0.97 1.49
CA LYS A 160 12.45 -0.39 1.78
C LYS A 160 13.95 -0.38 2.07
N LEU A 161 14.33 -1.00 3.16
CA LEU A 161 15.71 -1.17 3.60
C LEU A 161 15.99 -2.66 3.86
N ALA A 162 17.21 -3.10 3.57
CA ALA A 162 17.70 -4.43 3.93
C ALA A 162 19.05 -4.31 4.60
N ALA A 163 19.22 -4.95 5.76
CA ALA A 163 20.44 -4.87 6.53
C ALA A 163 20.71 -6.15 7.32
N THR A 164 21.93 -6.28 7.77
CA THR A 164 22.32 -7.22 8.84
C THR A 164 21.71 -6.78 10.18
N LEU A 165 21.69 -7.66 11.17
CA LEU A 165 21.15 -7.36 12.52
C LEU A 165 21.87 -6.18 13.20
N ASP A 166 23.16 -5.96 12.88
CA ASP A 166 23.94 -4.81 13.33
C ASP A 166 23.80 -3.57 12.40
N GLY A 167 22.82 -3.57 11.50
CA GLY A 167 22.40 -2.41 10.71
C GLY A 167 23.28 -2.09 9.51
N ARG A 168 24.02 -3.04 8.96
CA ARG A 168 24.89 -2.85 7.80
C ARG A 168 24.19 -3.24 6.50
N THR A 169 24.36 -2.41 5.46
CA THR A 169 23.72 -2.59 4.15
C THR A 169 24.65 -3.16 3.08
N ALA A 170 25.93 -3.21 3.34
CA ALA A 170 26.96 -3.82 2.52
C ALA A 170 28.21 -4.08 3.37
N ALA A 171 29.12 -4.91 2.90
CA ALA A 171 30.46 -5.04 3.48
C ALA A 171 31.35 -3.81 3.12
N PRO A 172 32.53 -3.63 3.75
CA PRO A 172 33.45 -2.52 3.44
C PRO A 172 33.90 -2.47 1.98
N ASP A 173 34.01 -3.63 1.33
CA ASP A 173 34.32 -3.77 -0.10
C ASP A 173 33.14 -3.47 -1.03
N ARG A 174 31.97 -3.09 -0.46
CA ARG A 174 30.69 -2.80 -1.12
C ARG A 174 29.93 -4.02 -1.64
N THR A 175 30.35 -5.23 -1.36
CA THR A 175 29.52 -6.40 -1.64
C THR A 175 28.27 -6.38 -0.75
N SER A 176 27.08 -6.51 -1.36
CA SER A 176 25.77 -6.44 -0.71
C SER A 176 24.90 -7.67 -0.97
N GLN A 177 25.31 -8.54 -1.87
CA GLN A 177 24.49 -9.67 -2.33
C GLN A 177 24.99 -10.99 -1.72
N TRP A 178 24.17 -11.76 -0.97
CA TRP A 178 22.80 -11.44 -0.56
C TRP A 178 22.78 -11.30 0.96
N ILE A 179 22.31 -10.16 1.46
CA ILE A 179 22.16 -9.96 2.91
C ILE A 179 20.99 -10.80 3.42
N THR A 180 19.84 -10.72 2.75
CA THR A 180 18.60 -11.41 3.14
C THR A 180 18.35 -12.66 2.31
N GLY A 181 17.63 -13.60 2.90
CA GLY A 181 17.28 -14.87 2.30
C GLY A 181 16.23 -14.78 1.17
N PRO A 182 15.93 -15.90 0.49
CA PRO A 182 15.04 -15.90 -0.67
C PRO A 182 13.59 -15.50 -0.33
N VAL A 183 13.09 -15.84 0.85
CA VAL A 183 11.71 -15.51 1.27
C VAL A 183 11.54 -14.00 1.42
N ALA A 184 12.50 -13.31 2.05
CA ALA A 184 12.49 -11.86 2.19
C ALA A 184 12.64 -11.15 0.83
N ARG A 185 13.44 -11.72 -0.10
CA ARG A 185 13.53 -11.17 -1.46
C ARG A 185 12.24 -11.32 -2.25
N ALA A 186 11.55 -12.46 -2.15
CA ALA A 186 10.24 -12.65 -2.76
C ALA A 186 9.19 -11.65 -2.20
N ASP A 187 9.23 -11.38 -0.89
CA ASP A 187 8.37 -10.37 -0.27
C ASP A 187 8.71 -8.94 -0.77
N ALA A 188 9.99 -8.61 -0.99
CA ALA A 188 10.39 -7.36 -1.61
C ALA A 188 9.88 -7.23 -3.06
N HIS A 189 9.83 -8.33 -3.82
CA HIS A 189 9.22 -8.34 -5.16
C HIS A 189 7.71 -8.09 -5.11
N ARG A 190 7.00 -8.56 -4.07
CA ARG A 190 5.61 -8.22 -3.84
C ARG A 190 5.42 -6.72 -3.58
N LEU A 191 6.30 -6.07 -2.80
CA LEU A 191 6.26 -4.61 -2.63
C LEU A 191 6.42 -3.86 -3.96
N ARG A 192 7.22 -4.38 -4.90
CA ARG A 192 7.33 -3.82 -6.25
C ARG A 192 6.03 -3.96 -7.03
N ALA A 193 5.40 -5.14 -7.00
CA ALA A 193 4.11 -5.38 -7.65
C ALA A 193 2.99 -4.47 -7.11
N GLU A 194 3.07 -4.08 -5.84
CA GLU A 194 2.11 -3.20 -5.16
C GLU A 194 2.40 -1.70 -5.39
N SER A 195 3.46 -1.34 -6.13
CA SER A 195 3.92 0.04 -6.31
C SER A 195 3.83 0.48 -7.77
N ASP A 196 3.41 1.73 -8.01
CA ASP A 196 3.32 2.30 -9.35
C ASP A 196 4.68 2.66 -9.92
N SER A 197 5.59 3.08 -9.05
CA SER A 197 6.95 3.39 -9.40
C SER A 197 7.94 2.90 -8.34
N ILE A 198 9.15 2.60 -8.81
CA ILE A 198 10.31 2.26 -7.98
C ILE A 198 11.43 3.24 -8.25
N VAL A 199 12.00 3.79 -7.18
CA VAL A 199 13.04 4.82 -7.25
C VAL A 199 14.32 4.32 -6.60
N VAL A 200 15.43 4.45 -7.31
CA VAL A 200 16.78 4.15 -6.79
C VAL A 200 17.74 5.28 -7.10
N GLY A 201 18.81 5.39 -6.34
CA GLY A 201 19.92 6.31 -6.67
C GLY A 201 20.82 5.74 -7.75
N ALA A 202 21.45 6.60 -8.56
CA ALA A 202 22.45 6.20 -9.56
C ALA A 202 23.66 5.42 -8.96
N GLY A 203 23.95 5.60 -7.67
CA GLY A 203 24.94 4.79 -6.93
C GLY A 203 24.54 3.31 -6.90
N THR A 204 23.31 3.02 -6.50
CA THR A 204 22.76 1.65 -6.46
C THR A 204 22.79 1.00 -7.85
N VAL A 205 22.49 1.79 -8.91
CA VAL A 205 22.55 1.26 -10.29
C VAL A 205 23.98 0.88 -10.68
N ARG A 206 24.99 1.70 -10.29
CA ARG A 206 26.40 1.40 -10.59
C ARG A 206 26.95 0.22 -9.81
N ASP A 207 26.54 0.10 -8.54
CA ASP A 207 27.10 -0.90 -7.62
C ASP A 207 26.42 -2.28 -7.81
N ASP A 208 25.10 -2.33 -8.02
CA ASP A 208 24.30 -3.57 -8.01
C ASP A 208 23.72 -3.96 -9.40
N ASP A 209 23.70 -3.05 -10.38
CA ASP A 209 23.06 -3.19 -11.70
C ASP A 209 21.71 -3.92 -11.65
N PRO A 210 20.73 -3.40 -10.87
CA PRO A 210 19.48 -4.09 -10.62
C PRO A 210 18.50 -3.98 -11.81
N THR A 211 17.66 -5.00 -12.00
CA THR A 211 16.55 -4.94 -12.98
C THR A 211 15.31 -4.24 -12.46
N LEU A 212 15.10 -4.24 -11.15
CA LEU A 212 13.94 -3.66 -10.44
C LEU A 212 12.57 -4.19 -10.91
N THR A 213 12.50 -5.43 -11.35
CA THR A 213 11.27 -6.09 -11.81
C THR A 213 10.58 -6.87 -10.69
N THR A 214 9.34 -7.26 -10.91
CA THR A 214 8.48 -8.04 -9.99
C THR A 214 8.56 -9.54 -10.20
N ARG A 215 9.56 -10.06 -10.86
CA ARG A 215 9.72 -11.42 -11.38
C ARG A 215 9.28 -12.59 -10.48
N ASP A 216 9.27 -12.42 -9.15
CA ASP A 216 8.91 -13.47 -8.18
C ASP A 216 7.55 -13.17 -7.50
N ALA A 217 6.74 -12.28 -8.07
CA ALA A 217 5.41 -11.92 -7.57
C ALA A 217 4.44 -11.67 -8.73
N ASP A 218 3.16 -11.95 -8.48
CA ASP A 218 2.10 -11.60 -9.42
C ASP A 218 1.85 -10.07 -9.39
N GLY A 219 1.83 -9.46 -10.55
CA GLY A 219 1.57 -8.04 -10.70
C GLY A 219 2.44 -7.37 -11.79
N PRO A 220 2.16 -6.10 -12.12
CA PRO A 220 2.93 -5.36 -13.12
C PRO A 220 4.31 -4.96 -12.59
N ASP A 221 5.25 -4.75 -13.50
CA ASP A 221 6.50 -4.06 -13.16
C ASP A 221 6.21 -2.58 -12.87
N PRO A 222 6.77 -2.00 -11.78
CA PRO A 222 6.67 -0.59 -11.51
C PRO A 222 7.47 0.24 -12.54
N GLU A 223 7.07 1.49 -12.76
CA GLU A 223 7.89 2.44 -13.50
C GLU A 223 9.24 2.63 -12.79
N ARG A 224 10.33 2.46 -13.50
CA ARG A 224 11.69 2.55 -12.95
C ARG A 224 12.23 3.97 -13.08
N ILE A 225 12.64 4.56 -11.94
CA ILE A 225 13.15 5.92 -11.85
C ILE A 225 14.52 5.89 -11.17
N VAL A 226 15.48 6.60 -11.76
CA VAL A 226 16.85 6.71 -11.24
C VAL A 226 17.12 8.16 -10.86
N LEU A 227 17.42 8.41 -9.58
CA LEU A 227 17.89 9.71 -9.13
C LEU A 227 19.34 9.91 -9.58
N GLY A 228 19.52 10.80 -10.54
CA GLY A 228 20.75 11.01 -11.31
C GLY A 228 20.74 10.23 -12.63
N ARG A 229 21.93 9.88 -13.12
CA ARG A 229 22.12 9.22 -14.42
C ARG A 229 22.39 7.73 -14.28
N ALA A 230 21.64 6.91 -15.00
CA ALA A 230 21.91 5.49 -15.16
C ALA A 230 23.04 5.27 -16.19
N PRO A 231 24.02 4.37 -15.91
CA PRO A 231 25.01 3.98 -16.92
C PRO A 231 24.36 3.52 -18.23
N GLU A 232 25.05 3.74 -19.33
CA GLU A 232 24.66 3.17 -20.63
C GLU A 232 24.70 1.63 -20.53
N GLY A 233 23.63 0.96 -20.98
CA GLY A 233 23.51 -0.50 -20.90
C GLY A 233 23.12 -1.07 -19.54
N ALA A 234 22.87 -0.22 -18.51
CA ALA A 234 22.39 -0.70 -17.21
C ALA A 234 21.08 -1.48 -17.31
N ARG A 235 20.94 -2.57 -16.55
CA ARG A 235 19.77 -3.46 -16.58
C ARG A 235 18.47 -2.82 -16.11
N VAL A 236 18.56 -1.70 -15.40
CA VAL A 236 17.39 -0.90 -15.00
C VAL A 236 16.66 -0.27 -16.19
N ARG A 237 17.31 -0.16 -17.34
CA ARG A 237 16.72 0.46 -18.55
C ARG A 237 15.63 -0.43 -19.20
N PRO A 238 14.55 0.17 -19.81
CA PRO A 238 14.28 1.61 -19.85
C PRO A 238 13.90 2.16 -18.47
N CYS A 239 14.34 3.38 -18.14
CA CYS A 239 14.02 4.07 -16.90
C CYS A 239 13.92 5.58 -17.12
N THR A 240 13.21 6.26 -16.24
CA THR A 240 13.19 7.72 -16.14
C THR A 240 14.40 8.17 -15.32
N GLU A 241 15.19 9.12 -15.82
CA GLU A 241 16.28 9.75 -15.08
C GLU A 241 15.80 11.07 -14.46
N TRP A 242 16.07 11.30 -13.19
CA TRP A 242 15.60 12.47 -12.46
C TRP A 242 16.74 13.20 -11.77
N ASP A 243 16.93 14.48 -12.10
CA ASP A 243 17.99 15.32 -11.55
C ASP A 243 17.45 16.43 -10.60
N GLY A 244 16.12 16.51 -10.41
CA GLY A 244 15.47 17.51 -9.56
C GLY A 244 15.33 17.11 -8.10
N PRO A 245 14.73 17.98 -7.26
CA PRO A 245 14.35 17.64 -5.90
C PRO A 245 13.37 16.45 -5.85
N VAL A 246 13.46 15.64 -4.80
CA VAL A 246 12.57 14.47 -4.65
C VAL A 246 11.12 14.91 -4.43
N GLU A 247 10.91 16.02 -3.76
CA GLU A 247 9.58 16.60 -3.55
C GLU A 247 8.87 16.89 -4.87
N ALA A 248 9.60 17.47 -5.85
CA ALA A 248 9.05 17.74 -7.18
C ALA A 248 8.77 16.45 -7.96
N LEU A 249 9.58 15.39 -7.76
CA LEU A 249 9.27 14.07 -8.31
C LEU A 249 7.96 13.52 -7.74
N LEU A 250 7.75 13.64 -6.41
CA LEU A 250 6.52 13.18 -5.77
C LEU A 250 5.29 13.94 -6.26
N ASP A 251 5.41 15.25 -6.51
CA ASP A 251 4.35 16.07 -7.08
C ASP A 251 4.01 15.60 -8.51
N GLU A 252 5.01 15.41 -9.38
CA GLU A 252 4.82 14.91 -10.74
C GLU A 252 4.19 13.51 -10.78
N LEU A 253 4.65 12.59 -9.92
CA LEU A 253 4.07 11.26 -9.83
C LEU A 253 2.62 11.31 -9.33
N GLY A 254 2.31 12.20 -8.39
CA GLY A 254 0.95 12.43 -7.90
C GLY A 254 0.01 12.95 -9.00
N ASP A 255 0.46 13.92 -9.80
CA ASP A 255 -0.28 14.47 -10.93
C ASP A 255 -0.56 13.41 -12.01
N ARG A 256 0.35 12.44 -12.16
CA ARG A 256 0.18 11.28 -13.06
C ARG A 256 -0.72 10.19 -12.45
N GLY A 257 -1.18 10.37 -11.21
CA GLY A 257 -2.09 9.46 -10.52
C GLY A 257 -1.43 8.28 -9.83
N HIS A 258 -0.10 8.30 -9.63
CA HIS A 258 0.58 7.26 -8.85
C HIS A 258 0.10 7.29 -7.41
N VAL A 259 -0.24 6.13 -6.87
CA VAL A 259 -0.78 5.93 -5.53
C VAL A 259 0.33 5.60 -4.53
N GLN A 260 1.30 4.78 -4.95
CA GLN A 260 2.41 4.34 -4.12
C GLN A 260 3.73 4.40 -4.89
N VAL A 261 4.77 4.91 -4.24
CA VAL A 261 6.15 4.88 -4.73
C VAL A 261 7.04 4.12 -3.76
N LEU A 262 7.81 3.16 -4.29
CA LEU A 262 8.76 2.37 -3.54
C LEU A 262 10.17 2.93 -3.74
N PHE A 263 10.82 3.34 -2.67
CA PHE A 263 12.24 3.66 -2.69
C PHE A 263 13.06 2.44 -2.22
N GLU A 264 13.90 1.94 -3.11
CA GLU A 264 14.92 0.91 -2.82
C GLU A 264 16.31 1.53 -3.02
N GLY A 265 16.54 2.65 -2.37
CA GLY A 265 17.80 3.39 -2.51
C GLY A 265 18.86 2.94 -1.52
N GLY A 266 20.13 3.22 -1.85
CA GLY A 266 21.23 3.10 -0.88
C GLY A 266 21.11 4.12 0.26
N ALA A 267 21.99 3.99 1.25
CA ALA A 267 21.98 4.79 2.49
C ALA A 267 21.88 6.31 2.29
N THR A 268 22.40 6.85 1.17
CA THR A 268 22.34 8.29 0.86
C THR A 268 20.91 8.74 0.55
N VAL A 269 20.18 8.00 -0.31
CA VAL A 269 18.79 8.30 -0.66
C VAL A 269 17.90 8.09 0.57
N ALA A 270 18.10 6.99 1.30
CA ALA A 270 17.38 6.71 2.54
C ALA A 270 17.55 7.84 3.57
N GLY A 271 18.80 8.32 3.79
CA GLY A 271 19.09 9.41 4.69
C GLY A 271 18.47 10.75 4.25
N ALA A 272 18.43 11.04 2.96
CA ALA A 272 17.81 12.25 2.42
C ALA A 272 16.29 12.24 2.64
N LEU A 273 15.60 11.15 2.27
CA LEU A 273 14.15 10.98 2.47
C LEU A 273 13.77 11.07 3.96
N HIS A 274 14.52 10.40 4.81
CA HIS A 274 14.29 10.39 6.25
C HIS A 274 14.38 11.80 6.85
N ARG A 275 15.44 12.55 6.54
CA ARG A 275 15.63 13.93 7.04
C ARG A 275 14.58 14.89 6.51
N ALA A 276 14.13 14.71 5.27
CA ALA A 276 13.07 15.52 4.68
C ALA A 276 11.67 15.18 5.22
N GLY A 277 11.54 14.09 6.00
CA GLY A 277 10.24 13.63 6.54
C GLY A 277 9.27 13.19 5.43
N LEU A 278 9.81 12.65 4.33
CA LEU A 278 9.03 12.26 3.15
C LEU A 278 8.57 10.80 3.17
N VAL A 279 8.97 10.02 4.17
CA VAL A 279 8.66 8.59 4.25
C VAL A 279 7.37 8.39 5.03
N ASP A 280 6.38 7.75 4.40
CA ASP A 280 5.11 7.38 5.04
C ASP A 280 5.18 6.00 5.70
N ARG A 281 6.02 5.09 5.17
CA ARG A 281 6.23 3.75 5.72
C ARG A 281 7.66 3.29 5.49
N TYR A 282 8.31 2.82 6.55
CA TYR A 282 9.59 2.11 6.46
C TYR A 282 9.32 0.62 6.48
N VAL A 283 9.89 -0.11 5.54
CA VAL A 283 9.89 -1.57 5.49
C VAL A 283 11.33 -2.05 5.61
N VAL A 284 11.69 -2.54 6.78
CA VAL A 284 13.06 -2.93 7.12
C VAL A 284 13.15 -4.46 7.17
N TYR A 285 14.00 -5.02 6.32
CA TYR A 285 14.38 -6.44 6.37
C TYR A 285 15.69 -6.57 7.14
N LEU A 286 15.68 -7.40 8.18
CA LEU A 286 16.87 -7.70 8.99
C LEU A 286 17.26 -9.16 8.85
N ALA A 287 18.46 -9.41 8.38
CA ALA A 287 19.04 -10.73 8.33
C ALA A 287 19.74 -11.08 9.66
N PRO A 288 19.75 -12.35 10.09
CA PRO A 288 20.45 -12.81 11.28
C PRO A 288 21.98 -12.92 11.03
N ALA A 289 22.57 -11.84 10.54
CA ALA A 289 23.99 -11.72 10.21
C ALA A 289 24.59 -10.50 10.91
N LEU A 290 25.86 -10.57 11.21
CA LEU A 290 26.64 -9.50 11.83
C LEU A 290 27.92 -9.29 11.00
N LEU A 291 28.17 -8.08 10.52
CA LEU A 291 29.43 -7.73 9.88
C LEU A 291 30.46 -7.27 10.91
N GLY A 292 30.02 -6.67 11.99
CA GLY A 292 30.90 -6.06 13.00
C GLY A 292 31.62 -4.83 12.45
N GLY A 293 32.40 -4.17 13.27
CA GLY A 293 33.20 -3.00 12.87
C GLY A 293 32.36 -1.74 12.57
N ASP A 294 33.05 -0.67 12.19
CA ASP A 294 32.46 0.66 11.90
C ASP A 294 32.67 1.13 10.45
N ASP A 295 33.42 0.40 9.66
CA ASP A 295 33.80 0.70 8.28
C ASP A 295 32.77 0.29 7.21
N ALA A 296 31.77 -0.53 7.58
CA ALA A 296 30.67 -0.93 6.71
C ALA A 296 29.55 0.11 6.68
N PRO A 297 28.89 0.36 5.51
CA PRO A 297 27.81 1.35 5.41
C PRO A 297 26.58 0.95 6.23
N GLY A 298 26.05 1.91 6.99
CA GLY A 298 24.78 1.75 7.72
C GLY A 298 23.55 2.04 6.87
N LEU A 299 22.36 1.88 7.47
CA LEU A 299 21.05 2.09 6.81
C LEU A 299 20.85 3.52 6.28
N PHE A 300 21.39 4.53 6.97
CA PHE A 300 21.24 5.93 6.62
C PHE A 300 22.60 6.62 6.55
N ARG A 301 22.81 7.45 5.52
CA ARG A 301 24.00 8.28 5.36
C ARG A 301 23.66 9.76 5.46
N GLY A 302 24.59 10.56 5.99
CA GLY A 302 24.47 11.98 6.22
C GLY A 302 24.28 12.32 7.69
N PRO A 303 23.99 13.58 8.03
CA PRO A 303 23.79 13.99 9.42
C PRO A 303 22.63 13.23 10.06
N GLY A 304 22.84 12.70 11.26
CA GLY A 304 21.83 12.07 12.09
C GLY A 304 21.31 13.02 13.18
N ALA A 305 20.50 12.52 14.11
CA ALA A 305 20.08 13.23 15.30
C ALA A 305 21.29 13.58 16.16
N ALA A 306 21.37 14.82 16.65
CA ALA A 306 22.49 15.29 17.45
C ALA A 306 22.47 14.71 18.88
N THR A 307 21.29 14.44 19.40
CA THR A 307 21.08 13.83 20.71
C THR A 307 20.04 12.71 20.65
N ILE A 308 19.99 11.89 21.68
CA ILE A 308 18.96 10.83 21.77
C ILE A 308 17.53 11.42 21.90
N ALA A 309 17.41 12.66 22.39
CA ALA A 309 16.14 13.36 22.46
C ALA A 309 15.63 13.77 21.08
N ASP A 310 16.55 14.07 20.15
CA ASP A 310 16.25 14.45 18.76
C ASP A 310 16.00 13.23 17.85
N ALA A 311 16.20 12.02 18.38
CA ALA A 311 16.03 10.79 17.59
C ALA A 311 14.58 10.70 17.07
N TRP A 312 14.45 10.47 15.77
CA TRP A 312 13.16 10.18 15.17
C TRP A 312 12.55 8.93 15.83
N ARG A 313 11.28 9.02 16.13
CA ARG A 313 10.51 7.91 16.71
C ARG A 313 9.31 7.63 15.84
N GLY A 314 9.06 6.36 15.61
CA GLY A 314 7.89 5.85 14.92
C GLY A 314 7.24 4.72 15.72
N ARG A 315 6.12 4.23 15.22
CA ARG A 315 5.40 3.08 15.74
C ARG A 315 5.71 1.85 14.89
N ILE A 316 6.10 0.75 15.54
CA ILE A 316 6.16 -0.55 14.87
C ILE A 316 4.72 -0.99 14.62
N GLU A 317 4.40 -1.18 13.35
CA GLU A 317 3.09 -1.65 12.90
C GLU A 317 3.02 -3.16 12.91
N SER A 318 4.06 -3.81 12.38
CA SER A 318 4.15 -5.26 12.36
C SER A 318 5.59 -5.76 12.39
N VAL A 319 5.76 -6.98 12.88
CA VAL A 319 6.99 -7.76 12.74
C VAL A 319 6.61 -9.12 12.19
N THR A 320 7.20 -9.50 11.06
CA THR A 320 6.89 -10.75 10.36
C THR A 320 8.17 -11.56 10.14
N ASN A 321 8.13 -12.85 10.47
CA ASN A 321 9.21 -13.78 10.15
C ASN A 321 9.13 -14.18 8.66
N LEU A 322 10.23 -14.06 7.94
CA LEU A 322 10.37 -14.42 6.52
C LEU A 322 11.51 -15.44 6.35
N GLY A 323 11.26 -16.68 6.74
CA GLY A 323 12.31 -17.67 6.93
C GLY A 323 13.14 -17.31 8.17
N ASP A 324 14.44 -17.13 7.98
CA ASP A 324 15.36 -16.68 9.06
C ASP A 324 15.39 -15.16 9.22
N ASP A 325 14.88 -14.40 8.24
CA ASP A 325 14.87 -12.93 8.28
C ASP A 325 13.64 -12.38 9.00
N LEU A 326 13.76 -11.14 9.49
CA LEU A 326 12.64 -10.35 9.99
C LEU A 326 12.27 -9.25 8.99
N ARG A 327 10.97 -9.05 8.78
CA ARG A 327 10.42 -7.83 8.21
C ARG A 327 9.80 -7.01 9.33
N ILE A 328 10.20 -5.75 9.43
CA ILE A 328 9.67 -4.78 10.39
C ILE A 328 9.06 -3.62 9.60
N ASP A 329 7.77 -3.39 9.81
CA ASP A 329 7.06 -2.24 9.26
C ASP A 329 6.95 -1.15 10.34
N LEU A 330 7.44 0.07 10.01
CA LEU A 330 7.37 1.23 10.89
C LEU A 330 6.61 2.37 10.21
N LEU A 331 5.73 3.00 10.98
CA LEU A 331 5.01 4.19 10.56
C LEU A 331 5.51 5.41 11.36
N PRO A 332 5.60 6.60 10.74
CA PRO A 332 5.75 7.84 11.46
C PRO A 332 4.63 7.99 12.51
N HIS A 333 4.92 8.62 13.65
CA HIS A 333 3.81 9.07 14.49
C HIS A 333 2.97 10.09 13.70
N PRO A 334 1.64 10.08 13.86
CA PRO A 334 0.80 11.14 13.31
C PRO A 334 1.40 12.49 13.72
N ARG A 335 1.63 13.37 12.73
CA ARG A 335 2.04 14.75 13.07
C ARG A 335 0.93 15.32 13.93
N SER A 336 1.25 15.73 15.16
CA SER A 336 0.31 16.50 15.95
C SER A 336 -0.02 17.76 15.16
N THR A 337 -1.24 17.85 14.67
CA THR A 337 -1.79 19.10 14.16
C THR A 337 -1.97 20.01 15.37
N THR A 338 -0.88 20.57 15.89
CA THR A 338 -0.95 21.80 16.65
C THR A 338 -1.27 22.88 15.62
N GLU A 339 -2.56 22.99 15.29
CA GLU A 339 -3.08 24.23 14.74
C GLU A 339 -2.68 25.34 15.70
N GLY A 340 -1.75 26.17 15.24
CA GLY A 340 -1.57 27.47 15.84
C GLY A 340 -2.89 28.21 15.68
N THR A 341 -3.61 28.35 16.78
CA THR A 341 -4.66 29.37 16.90
C THR A 341 -3.96 30.71 16.89
N PRO A 342 -4.38 31.66 16.04
CA PRO A 342 -3.84 33.01 15.97
C PRO A 342 -4.08 33.81 17.24
#